data_5d3a59841afa5c1ca35fdee7b13ce9cc
#
_entry.id   5d3a59841afa5c1ca35fdee7b13ce9cc
#
_cell.length_a   1.000
_cell.length_b   1.000
_cell.length_c   1.000
_cell.angle_alpha   90.00
_cell.angle_beta   90.00
_cell.angle_gamma   90.00
#
_symmetry.space_group_name_H-M   'P 1'
#
loop_
_entity.id
_entity.type
_entity.pdbx_description
1 polymer ?
#
loop_
_entity_poly.entity_id
_entity_poly.type
_entity_poly.pdbx_seq_one_letter_code
_entity_poly.pdbx_strand_id
1 'polypeptide(L)'
;MTKREQAIQKKLSDYFSKDKRRTLKVGLMGSHDVGKTTLGFTICSKLKTRHYHVDYVAEVARHIPATLKVNEGTNFWTQYWILNEQINAEILAILRGANMIVTDRTVVDNYAYAYRASLPHVKQISAENLTVMAAKCLHWVKTYDFLFYVAIPDKKMEGDGFRATDKRFQVEIDDLLKQITDDWKLDVVELHGSNDERIEIMLNTLFKQKL
;
A
#
# COMPACT_ATOMS: atom_id res chain seq x y z
N MET A 1 -25.10 -16.61 -4.50
CA MET A 1 -25.01 -15.15 -4.27
C MET A 1 -26.24 -14.72 -3.49
N THR A 2 -26.07 -14.14 -2.32
CA THR A 2 -27.15 -13.63 -1.49
C THR A 2 -27.76 -12.36 -2.13
N LYS A 3 -29.03 -12.02 -1.81
CA LYS A 3 -29.65 -10.74 -2.24
C LYS A 3 -28.78 -9.52 -1.88
N ARG A 4 -27.99 -9.63 -0.79
CA ARG A 4 -27.08 -8.60 -0.31
C ARG A 4 -25.85 -8.47 -1.21
N GLU A 5 -25.26 -9.59 -1.65
CA GLU A 5 -24.13 -9.61 -2.60
C GLU A 5 -24.55 -9.04 -3.96
N GLN A 6 -25.77 -9.34 -4.42
CA GLN A 6 -26.33 -8.79 -5.66
C GLN A 6 -26.52 -7.27 -5.58
N ALA A 7 -27.03 -6.76 -4.46
CA ALA A 7 -27.22 -5.32 -4.25
C ALA A 7 -25.87 -4.57 -4.21
N ILE A 8 -24.85 -5.17 -3.60
CA ILE A 8 -23.48 -4.63 -3.54
C ILE A 8 -22.87 -4.64 -4.94
N GLN A 9 -23.00 -5.73 -5.68
CA GLN A 9 -22.49 -5.85 -7.05
C GLN A 9 -23.17 -4.83 -7.98
N LYS A 10 -24.46 -4.60 -7.83
CA LYS A 10 -25.19 -3.56 -8.56
C LYS A 10 -24.68 -2.16 -8.22
N LYS A 11 -24.48 -1.83 -6.94
CA LYS A 11 -23.95 -0.51 -6.52
C LYS A 11 -22.55 -0.24 -7.03
N LEU A 12 -21.67 -1.26 -7.00
CA LEU A 12 -20.31 -1.16 -7.59
C LEU A 12 -20.41 -1.01 -9.12
N SER A 13 -21.27 -1.77 -9.78
CA SER A 13 -21.54 -1.63 -11.22
C SER A 13 -22.03 -0.21 -11.55
N ASP A 14 -22.95 0.34 -10.76
CA ASP A 14 -23.48 1.70 -10.94
C ASP A 14 -22.41 2.77 -10.68
N TYR A 15 -21.49 2.53 -9.71
CA TYR A 15 -20.35 3.41 -9.45
C TYR A 15 -19.38 3.44 -10.65
N PHE A 16 -19.04 2.28 -11.18
CA PHE A 16 -18.17 2.17 -12.36
C PHE A 16 -18.88 2.65 -13.65
N SER A 17 -20.22 2.57 -13.73
CA SER A 17 -20.98 3.03 -14.90
C SER A 17 -21.16 4.54 -14.97
N LYS A 18 -21.16 5.24 -13.83
CA LYS A 18 -21.27 6.70 -13.75
C LYS A 18 -19.98 7.42 -14.17
N ASP A 19 -18.83 6.78 -13.92
CA ASP A 19 -17.55 7.22 -14.45
C ASP A 19 -16.83 6.02 -15.09
N LYS A 20 -17.11 5.77 -16.35
CA LYS A 20 -16.61 4.62 -17.14
C LYS A 20 -15.09 4.49 -17.20
N ARG A 21 -14.34 5.37 -16.52
CA ARG A 21 -12.87 5.44 -16.58
C ARG A 21 -12.19 5.36 -15.21
N ARG A 22 -12.94 5.33 -14.11
CA ARG A 22 -12.32 5.35 -12.78
C ARG A 22 -12.03 3.95 -12.28
N THR A 23 -10.76 3.61 -12.25
CA THR A 23 -10.24 2.42 -11.56
C THR A 23 -10.25 2.66 -10.05
N LEU A 24 -10.77 1.73 -9.28
CA LEU A 24 -10.75 1.77 -7.82
C LEU A 24 -9.37 1.33 -7.31
N LYS A 25 -8.77 2.15 -6.43
CA LYS A 25 -7.41 1.92 -5.93
C LYS A 25 -7.42 1.50 -4.46
N VAL A 26 -6.84 0.34 -4.19
CA VAL A 26 -6.68 -0.25 -2.86
C VAL A 26 -5.20 -0.30 -2.52
N GLY A 27 -4.77 0.46 -1.53
CA GLY A 27 -3.38 0.47 -1.05
C GLY A 27 -3.20 -0.37 0.20
N LEU A 28 -2.21 -1.29 0.18
CA LEU A 28 -1.74 -2.03 1.35
C LEU A 28 -0.48 -1.36 1.88
N MET A 29 -0.58 -0.70 3.02
CA MET A 29 0.55 -0.04 3.69
C MET A 29 0.95 -0.76 4.96
N GLY A 30 2.20 -0.59 5.38
CA GLY A 30 2.76 -1.21 6.58
C GLY A 30 4.25 -1.48 6.44
N SER A 31 4.94 -1.71 7.54
CA SER A 31 6.38 -2.02 7.55
C SER A 31 6.68 -3.33 6.79
N HIS A 32 7.96 -3.67 6.60
CA HIS A 32 8.32 -4.94 5.96
C HIS A 32 7.86 -6.15 6.82
N ASP A 33 7.71 -7.31 6.21
CA ASP A 33 7.40 -8.60 6.82
C ASP A 33 6.07 -8.71 7.60
N VAL A 34 5.11 -7.83 7.34
CA VAL A 34 3.78 -7.87 7.97
C VAL A 34 2.75 -8.68 7.17
N GLY A 35 3.14 -9.26 6.02
CA GLY A 35 2.27 -10.12 5.20
C GLY A 35 1.48 -9.40 4.09
N LYS A 36 1.83 -8.15 3.72
CA LYS A 36 1.15 -7.39 2.65
C LYS A 36 1.04 -8.14 1.33
N THR A 37 2.12 -8.75 0.88
CA THR A 37 2.17 -9.51 -0.39
C THR A 37 1.16 -10.66 -0.39
N THR A 38 1.11 -11.45 0.69
CA THR A 38 0.16 -12.55 0.84
C THR A 38 -1.27 -12.04 0.84
N LEU A 39 -1.56 -10.97 1.60
CA LEU A 39 -2.88 -10.34 1.61
C LEU A 39 -3.26 -9.80 0.23
N GLY A 40 -2.33 -9.14 -0.47
CA GLY A 40 -2.54 -8.60 -1.80
C GLY A 40 -2.94 -9.68 -2.82
N PHE A 41 -2.21 -10.79 -2.88
CA PHE A 41 -2.58 -11.91 -3.76
C PHE A 41 -3.91 -12.55 -3.37
N THR A 42 -4.16 -12.74 -2.07
CA THR A 42 -5.40 -13.35 -1.59
C THR A 42 -6.61 -12.49 -1.92
N ILE A 43 -6.55 -11.17 -1.66
CA ILE A 43 -7.66 -10.28 -1.97
C ILE A 43 -7.90 -10.19 -3.48
N CYS A 44 -6.85 -10.12 -4.31
CA CYS A 44 -6.97 -10.15 -5.77
C CYS A 44 -7.67 -11.41 -6.25
N SER A 45 -7.31 -12.58 -5.73
CA SER A 45 -7.99 -13.85 -6.04
C SER A 45 -9.47 -13.81 -5.68
N LYS A 46 -9.80 -13.35 -4.47
CA LYS A 46 -11.19 -13.20 -4.00
C LYS A 46 -12.01 -12.21 -4.83
N LEU A 47 -11.41 -11.14 -5.32
CA LEU A 47 -12.06 -10.15 -6.17
C LEU A 47 -12.27 -10.71 -7.59
N LYS A 48 -11.29 -11.43 -8.15
CA LYS A 48 -11.39 -12.07 -9.46
C LYS A 48 -12.50 -13.14 -9.49
N THR A 49 -12.67 -13.93 -8.42
CA THR A 49 -13.80 -14.88 -8.31
C THR A 49 -15.16 -14.19 -8.26
N ARG A 50 -15.20 -12.87 -8.00
CA ARG A 50 -16.40 -12.02 -8.07
C ARG A 50 -16.52 -11.26 -9.39
N HIS A 51 -15.75 -11.68 -10.41
CA HIS A 51 -15.74 -11.11 -11.76
C HIS A 51 -15.23 -9.67 -11.88
N TYR A 52 -14.41 -9.18 -10.91
CA TYR A 52 -13.70 -7.92 -11.08
C TYR A 52 -12.46 -8.13 -11.94
N HIS A 53 -12.20 -7.18 -12.85
CA HIS A 53 -10.92 -7.09 -13.54
C HIS A 53 -9.93 -6.38 -12.62
N VAL A 54 -9.19 -7.17 -11.83
CA VAL A 54 -8.24 -6.68 -10.83
C VAL A 54 -6.83 -6.83 -11.35
N ASP A 55 -6.04 -5.77 -11.28
CA ASP A 55 -4.60 -5.80 -11.46
C ASP A 55 -3.87 -5.66 -10.12
N TYR A 56 -2.72 -6.30 -10.00
CA TYR A 56 -1.88 -6.26 -8.80
C TYR A 56 -0.59 -5.51 -9.10
N VAL A 57 -0.35 -4.45 -8.33
CA VAL A 57 0.90 -3.68 -8.38
C VAL A 57 1.82 -4.21 -7.29
N ALA A 58 2.82 -4.99 -7.73
CA ALA A 58 3.81 -5.59 -6.83
C ALA A 58 4.74 -4.54 -6.21
N GLU A 59 5.38 -4.87 -5.08
CA GLU A 59 6.38 -4.04 -4.44
C GLU A 59 7.55 -3.73 -5.40
N VAL A 60 7.64 -2.50 -5.86
CA VAL A 60 8.62 -2.07 -6.86
C VAL A 60 10.05 -2.08 -6.34
N ALA A 61 10.25 -1.93 -5.03
CA ALA A 61 11.56 -1.98 -4.39
C ALA A 61 12.29 -3.33 -4.60
N ARG A 62 11.56 -4.40 -4.96
CA ARG A 62 12.16 -5.72 -5.29
C ARG A 62 12.87 -5.75 -6.64
N HIS A 63 12.58 -4.79 -7.52
CA HIS A 63 13.13 -4.69 -8.87
C HIS A 63 14.08 -3.51 -9.04
N ILE A 64 14.55 -2.97 -7.92
CA ILE A 64 15.47 -1.82 -7.92
C ILE A 64 16.79 -2.20 -8.60
N PRO A 65 17.40 -1.30 -9.38
CA PRO A 65 18.73 -1.50 -9.92
C PRO A 65 19.74 -1.83 -8.82
N ALA A 66 20.62 -2.80 -9.05
CA ALA A 66 21.58 -3.28 -8.04
C ALA A 66 22.56 -2.21 -7.52
N THR A 67 22.69 -1.10 -8.23
CA THR A 67 23.49 0.07 -7.83
C THR A 67 22.84 0.91 -6.73
N LEU A 68 21.53 0.77 -6.52
CA LEU A 68 20.79 1.50 -5.50
C LEU A 68 20.63 0.63 -4.24
N LYS A 69 20.70 1.26 -3.08
CA LYS A 69 20.56 0.58 -1.79
C LYS A 69 19.20 0.85 -1.16
N VAL A 70 18.56 -0.18 -0.63
CA VAL A 70 17.29 -0.10 0.10
C VAL A 70 17.50 -0.11 1.62
N ASN A 71 16.43 -0.02 2.37
CA ASN A 71 16.40 -0.06 3.83
C ASN A 71 17.33 0.98 4.46
N GLU A 72 18.19 0.58 5.40
CA GLU A 72 19.10 1.48 6.11
C GLU A 72 20.11 2.19 5.19
N GLY A 73 20.43 1.58 4.05
CA GLY A 73 21.34 2.16 3.07
C GLY A 73 20.70 3.10 2.05
N THR A 74 19.40 3.36 2.18
CA THR A 74 18.64 4.16 1.22
C THR A 74 19.09 5.63 1.22
N ASN A 75 18.89 6.29 0.08
CA ASN A 75 19.15 7.73 -0.08
C ASN A 75 18.04 8.36 -0.93
N PHE A 76 18.15 9.67 -1.20
CA PHE A 76 17.17 10.39 -2.00
C PHE A 76 16.92 9.73 -3.37
N TRP A 77 17.95 9.40 -4.12
CA TRP A 77 17.82 8.84 -5.47
C TRP A 77 17.10 7.49 -5.46
N THR A 78 17.40 6.66 -4.48
CA THR A 78 16.73 5.38 -4.27
C THR A 78 15.25 5.57 -3.99
N GLN A 79 14.89 6.39 -3.00
CA GLN A 79 13.49 6.57 -2.61
C GLN A 79 12.71 7.33 -3.68
N TYR A 80 13.33 8.28 -4.37
CA TYR A 80 12.69 9.02 -5.45
C TYR A 80 12.45 8.12 -6.68
N TRP A 81 13.38 7.21 -6.97
CA TRP A 81 13.19 6.19 -8.00
C TRP A 81 12.01 5.27 -7.66
N ILE A 82 11.98 4.70 -6.45
CA ILE A 82 10.90 3.81 -5.98
C ILE A 82 9.55 4.53 -6.06
N LEU A 83 9.47 5.78 -5.61
CA LEU A 83 8.25 6.58 -5.66
C LEU A 83 7.74 6.76 -7.11
N ASN A 84 8.64 7.05 -8.04
CA ASN A 84 8.24 7.22 -9.45
C ASN A 84 7.79 5.90 -10.06
N GLU A 85 8.49 4.80 -9.80
CA GLU A 85 8.12 3.49 -10.31
C GLU A 85 6.80 2.98 -9.72
N GLN A 86 6.53 3.24 -8.43
CA GLN A 86 5.24 2.95 -7.82
C GLN A 86 4.10 3.68 -8.55
N ILE A 87 4.26 4.98 -8.78
CA ILE A 87 3.28 5.80 -9.50
C ILE A 87 3.11 5.30 -10.94
N ASN A 88 4.20 5.02 -11.64
CA ASN A 88 4.18 4.51 -13.01
C ASN A 88 3.47 3.16 -13.10
N ALA A 89 3.75 2.23 -12.17
CA ALA A 89 3.13 0.92 -12.14
C ALA A 89 1.61 1.01 -11.91
N GLU A 90 1.16 1.91 -11.04
CA GLU A 90 -0.26 2.18 -10.81
C GLU A 90 -0.94 2.79 -12.05
N ILE A 91 -0.30 3.76 -12.72
CA ILE A 91 -0.80 4.34 -13.97
C ILE A 91 -0.91 3.26 -15.05
N LEU A 92 0.09 2.40 -15.20
CA LEU A 92 0.08 1.32 -16.19
C LEU A 92 -1.06 0.32 -15.92
N ALA A 93 -1.34 0.00 -14.66
CA ALA A 93 -2.46 -0.87 -14.29
C ALA A 93 -3.82 -0.23 -14.68
N ILE A 94 -3.97 1.07 -14.47
CA ILE A 94 -5.16 1.82 -14.93
C ILE A 94 -5.29 1.78 -16.44
N LEU A 95 -4.19 2.03 -17.18
CA LEU A 95 -4.18 2.05 -18.63
C LEU A 95 -4.45 0.69 -19.27
N ARG A 96 -4.18 -0.41 -18.55
CA ARG A 96 -4.57 -1.78 -18.95
C ARG A 96 -6.07 -2.05 -18.78
N GLY A 97 -6.83 -1.10 -18.26
CA GLY A 97 -8.28 -1.19 -18.13
C GLY A 97 -8.75 -1.98 -16.89
N ALA A 98 -7.92 -2.08 -15.86
CA ALA A 98 -8.36 -2.68 -14.59
C ALA A 98 -9.53 -1.90 -13.98
N ASN A 99 -10.53 -2.61 -13.46
CA ASN A 99 -11.62 -1.99 -12.70
C ASN A 99 -11.16 -1.66 -11.28
N MET A 100 -10.22 -2.44 -10.78
CA MET A 100 -9.64 -2.29 -9.45
C MET A 100 -8.14 -2.61 -9.51
N ILE A 101 -7.34 -1.85 -8.78
CA ILE A 101 -5.94 -2.19 -8.54
C ILE A 101 -5.70 -2.37 -7.05
N VAL A 102 -4.87 -3.36 -6.72
CA VAL A 102 -4.38 -3.60 -5.36
C VAL A 102 -2.87 -3.40 -5.37
N THR A 103 -2.38 -2.50 -4.52
CA THR A 103 -0.95 -2.16 -4.48
C THR A 103 -0.28 -2.77 -3.24
N ASP A 104 0.81 -3.50 -3.44
CA ASP A 104 1.70 -3.95 -2.36
C ASP A 104 2.69 -2.82 -2.06
N ARG A 105 2.43 -2.06 -1.04
CA ARG A 105 2.91 -0.74 -0.66
C ARG A 105 2.19 0.41 -1.35
N THR A 106 2.34 1.57 -0.74
CA THR A 106 1.78 2.84 -1.18
C THR A 106 2.85 3.93 -1.21
N VAL A 107 2.50 5.09 -1.72
CA VAL A 107 3.40 6.26 -1.64
C VAL A 107 3.65 6.71 -0.19
N VAL A 108 2.77 6.33 0.76
CA VAL A 108 2.95 6.62 2.18
C VAL A 108 4.09 5.80 2.76
N ASP A 109 4.15 4.50 2.42
CA ASP A 109 5.28 3.64 2.80
C ASP A 109 6.60 4.23 2.28
N ASN A 110 6.63 4.62 1.02
CA ASN A 110 7.82 5.18 0.40
C ASN A 110 8.26 6.48 1.11
N TYR A 111 7.31 7.34 1.46
CA TYR A 111 7.61 8.55 2.22
C TYR A 111 8.12 8.24 3.64
N ALA A 112 7.60 7.21 4.32
CA ALA A 112 8.08 6.82 5.64
C ALA A 112 9.55 6.40 5.63
N TYR A 113 9.97 5.62 4.62
CA TYR A 113 11.40 5.26 4.44
C TYR A 113 12.26 6.50 4.13
N ALA A 114 11.77 7.42 3.32
CA ALA A 114 12.47 8.67 3.01
C ALA A 114 12.57 9.58 4.24
N TYR A 115 11.50 9.70 5.01
CA TYR A 115 11.45 10.47 6.25
C TYR A 115 12.44 9.91 7.27
N ARG A 116 12.47 8.60 7.48
CA ARG A 116 13.47 7.94 8.33
C ARG A 116 14.89 8.26 7.89
N ALA A 117 15.16 8.22 6.59
CA ALA A 117 16.48 8.52 6.04
C ALA A 117 16.87 10.01 6.18
N SER A 118 15.93 10.91 6.46
CA SER A 118 16.17 12.34 6.73
C SER A 118 16.44 12.66 8.20
N LEU A 119 16.17 11.74 9.12
CA LEU A 119 16.31 11.99 10.57
C LEU A 119 17.74 12.44 10.92
N PRO A 120 17.92 13.29 11.97
CA PRO A 120 19.20 13.90 12.31
C PRO A 120 20.36 12.92 12.54
N HIS A 121 20.05 11.71 12.97
CA HIS A 121 21.04 10.63 13.21
C HIS A 121 21.35 9.78 11.96
N VAL A 122 20.58 9.94 10.87
CA VAL A 122 20.75 9.21 9.60
C VAL A 122 21.31 10.13 8.51
N LYS A 123 20.69 11.25 8.25
CA LYS A 123 21.13 12.33 7.33
C LYS A 123 21.43 11.89 5.90
N GLN A 124 20.72 10.93 5.38
CA GLN A 124 20.88 10.44 4.00
C GLN A 124 19.99 11.18 2.99
N ILE A 125 18.97 11.89 3.48
CA ILE A 125 18.07 12.72 2.67
C ILE A 125 17.99 14.11 3.32
N SER A 126 18.18 15.16 2.52
CA SER A 126 18.06 16.55 3.00
C SER A 126 16.59 16.92 3.21
N ALA A 127 16.36 17.94 4.06
CA ALA A 127 15.00 18.46 4.31
C ALA A 127 14.34 18.99 3.02
N GLU A 128 15.10 19.60 2.12
CA GLU A 128 14.62 20.07 0.81
C GLU A 128 14.12 18.89 -0.04
N ASN A 129 14.93 17.84 -0.19
CA ASN A 129 14.58 16.65 -0.93
C ASN A 129 13.36 15.92 -0.33
N LEU A 130 13.28 15.88 1.00
CA LEU A 130 12.13 15.30 1.69
C LEU A 130 10.86 16.11 1.40
N THR A 131 10.94 17.43 1.36
CA THR A 131 9.81 18.31 1.02
C THR A 131 9.29 18.04 -0.39
N VAL A 132 10.18 17.84 -1.37
CA VAL A 132 9.80 17.48 -2.74
C VAL A 132 9.05 16.15 -2.75
N MET A 133 9.54 15.15 -2.02
CA MET A 133 8.87 13.85 -1.91
C MET A 133 7.52 13.95 -1.21
N ALA A 134 7.44 14.71 -0.11
CA ALA A 134 6.20 14.93 0.62
C ALA A 134 5.10 15.52 -0.29
N ALA A 135 5.42 16.56 -1.05
CA ALA A 135 4.48 17.19 -1.97
C ALA A 135 3.93 16.20 -3.00
N LYS A 136 4.80 15.37 -3.58
CA LYS A 136 4.41 14.35 -4.56
C LYS A 136 3.55 13.25 -3.92
N CYS A 137 3.93 12.75 -2.75
CA CYS A 137 3.18 11.74 -2.02
C CYS A 137 1.81 12.26 -1.57
N LEU A 138 1.73 13.48 -1.01
CA LEU A 138 0.47 14.15 -0.62
C LEU A 138 -0.49 14.37 -1.78
N HIS A 139 0.05 14.61 -2.99
CA HIS A 139 -0.79 14.68 -4.19
C HIS A 139 -1.32 13.30 -4.56
N TRP A 140 -0.44 12.30 -4.60
CA TRP A 140 -0.78 10.97 -5.10
C TRP A 140 -1.63 10.14 -4.13
N VAL A 141 -1.43 10.28 -2.82
CA VAL A 141 -2.19 9.53 -1.80
C VAL A 141 -3.70 9.73 -1.91
N LYS A 142 -4.13 10.90 -2.38
CA LYS A 142 -5.55 11.23 -2.63
C LYS A 142 -6.19 10.40 -3.73
N THR A 143 -5.42 9.66 -4.48
CA THR A 143 -5.92 8.79 -5.55
C THR A 143 -6.29 7.39 -5.06
N TYR A 144 -5.90 7.02 -3.83
CA TYR A 144 -6.37 5.77 -3.23
C TYR A 144 -7.80 5.93 -2.71
N ASP A 145 -8.66 4.99 -3.06
CA ASP A 145 -10.03 4.92 -2.57
C ASP A 145 -10.11 4.22 -1.21
N PHE A 146 -9.16 3.29 -0.97
CA PHE A 146 -9.01 2.58 0.30
C PHE A 146 -7.54 2.43 0.65
N LEU A 147 -7.21 2.74 1.90
CA LEU A 147 -5.91 2.48 2.49
C LEU A 147 -6.09 1.46 3.62
N PHE A 148 -5.36 0.36 3.55
CA PHE A 148 -5.33 -0.66 4.58
C PHE A 148 -3.95 -0.70 5.21
N TYR A 149 -3.90 -0.46 6.51
CA TYR A 149 -2.68 -0.57 7.28
C TYR A 149 -2.56 -1.97 7.86
N VAL A 150 -1.50 -2.67 7.46
CA VAL A 150 -1.21 -4.03 7.92
C VAL A 150 -0.30 -3.95 9.14
N ALA A 151 -0.89 -4.11 10.32
CA ALA A 151 -0.17 -4.04 11.59
C ALA A 151 0.87 -5.16 11.72
N ILE A 152 1.94 -4.89 12.48
CA ILE A 152 2.93 -5.92 12.86
C ILE A 152 2.21 -7.03 13.62
N PRO A 153 2.37 -8.31 13.25
CA PRO A 153 1.76 -9.41 13.99
C PRO A 153 2.28 -9.50 15.43
N ASP A 154 1.39 -9.74 16.38
CA ASP A 154 1.75 -9.93 17.79
C ASP A 154 2.62 -11.18 18.04
N LYS A 155 2.55 -12.17 17.15
CA LYS A 155 3.36 -13.39 17.22
C LYS A 155 4.61 -13.25 16.38
N LYS A 156 5.75 -13.71 16.93
CA LYS A 156 7.00 -13.88 16.18
C LYS A 156 6.74 -14.78 14.96
N MET A 157 6.68 -14.19 13.77
CA MET A 157 6.80 -14.99 12.56
C MET A 157 8.24 -15.49 12.48
N GLU A 158 8.40 -16.80 12.27
CA GLU A 158 9.70 -17.40 11.95
C GLU A 158 10.20 -16.74 10.66
N GLY A 159 11.37 -16.10 10.75
CA GLY A 159 11.96 -15.45 9.60
C GLY A 159 12.35 -16.48 8.53
N ASP A 160 12.05 -16.20 7.29
CA ASP A 160 12.44 -17.02 6.12
C ASP A 160 13.94 -16.91 5.78
N GLY A 161 14.76 -16.32 6.67
CA GLY A 161 16.21 -16.18 6.55
C GLY A 161 16.69 -15.21 5.47
N PHE A 162 15.79 -14.62 4.68
CA PHE A 162 16.15 -13.77 3.53
C PHE A 162 15.98 -12.27 3.77
N ARG A 163 15.39 -11.87 4.91
CA ARG A 163 14.98 -10.49 5.17
C ARG A 163 15.74 -9.89 6.35
N ALA A 164 16.04 -8.59 6.25
CA ALA A 164 16.71 -7.85 7.31
C ALA A 164 16.00 -8.08 8.65
N THR A 165 16.71 -8.72 9.57
CA THR A 165 16.22 -9.14 10.90
C THR A 165 16.22 -7.99 11.90
N ASP A 166 16.40 -6.76 11.46
CA ASP A 166 16.39 -5.62 12.37
C ASP A 166 14.96 -5.21 12.73
N LYS A 167 14.49 -5.83 13.82
CA LYS A 167 13.20 -5.48 14.42
C LYS A 167 13.09 -4.01 14.82
N ARG A 168 14.20 -3.34 15.13
CA ARG A 168 14.19 -1.92 15.46
C ARG A 168 13.82 -1.09 14.25
N PHE A 169 14.43 -1.40 13.11
CA PHE A 169 14.12 -0.74 11.85
C PHE A 169 12.65 -0.97 11.44
N GLN A 170 12.13 -2.19 11.62
CA GLN A 170 10.72 -2.49 11.36
C GLN A 170 9.79 -1.66 12.22
N VAL A 171 10.04 -1.58 13.52
CA VAL A 171 9.23 -0.80 14.47
C VAL A 171 9.36 0.69 14.18
N GLU A 172 10.56 1.19 13.89
CA GLU A 172 10.79 2.60 13.54
C GLU A 172 9.98 3.01 12.30
N ILE A 173 9.97 2.19 11.26
CA ILE A 173 9.14 2.44 10.07
C ILE A 173 7.64 2.37 10.40
N ASP A 174 7.23 1.45 11.25
CA ASP A 174 5.84 1.29 11.67
C ASP A 174 5.33 2.52 12.43
N ASP A 175 6.13 3.01 13.38
CA ASP A 175 5.82 4.22 14.15
C ASP A 175 5.74 5.46 13.23
N LEU A 176 6.67 5.59 12.28
CA LEU A 176 6.64 6.67 11.30
C LEU A 176 5.42 6.59 10.38
N LEU A 177 5.00 5.40 9.95
CA LEU A 177 3.79 5.22 9.17
C LEU A 177 2.55 5.68 9.93
N LYS A 178 2.43 5.34 11.21
CA LYS A 178 1.34 5.81 12.08
C LYS A 178 1.36 7.33 12.21
N GLN A 179 2.52 7.89 12.53
CA GLN A 179 2.69 9.33 12.63
C GLN A 179 2.27 10.05 11.33
N ILE A 180 2.76 9.59 10.17
CA ILE A 180 2.43 10.18 8.87
C ILE A 180 0.93 10.06 8.58
N THR A 181 0.32 8.94 8.92
CA THR A 181 -1.12 8.71 8.76
C THR A 181 -1.93 9.75 9.54
N ASP A 182 -1.53 10.02 10.78
CA ASP A 182 -2.17 11.01 11.65
C ASP A 182 -1.92 12.45 11.15
N ASP A 183 -0.67 12.78 10.83
CA ASP A 183 -0.26 14.12 10.36
C ASP A 183 -0.97 14.50 9.05
N TRP A 184 -1.11 13.54 8.15
CA TRP A 184 -1.78 13.72 6.86
C TRP A 184 -3.29 13.49 6.92
N LYS A 185 -3.83 13.10 8.08
CA LYS A 185 -5.26 12.81 8.32
C LYS A 185 -5.82 11.84 7.30
N LEU A 186 -5.10 10.76 7.08
CA LEU A 186 -5.51 9.72 6.12
C LEU A 186 -6.59 8.84 6.74
N ASP A 187 -7.62 8.54 5.95
CA ASP A 187 -8.64 7.54 6.32
C ASP A 187 -8.07 6.14 6.04
N VAL A 188 -7.68 5.45 7.10
CA VAL A 188 -6.98 4.17 7.03
C VAL A 188 -7.70 3.13 7.86
N VAL A 189 -7.91 1.94 7.28
CA VAL A 189 -8.46 0.79 7.98
C VAL A 189 -7.35 -0.10 8.47
N GLU A 190 -7.22 -0.26 9.77
CA GLU A 190 -6.23 -1.18 10.35
C GLU A 190 -6.64 -2.64 10.19
N LEU A 191 -5.67 -3.48 9.81
CA LEU A 191 -5.83 -4.92 9.66
C LEU A 191 -5.10 -5.67 10.77
N HIS A 192 -5.85 -6.26 11.67
CA HIS A 192 -5.35 -7.07 12.79
C HIS A 192 -5.74 -8.54 12.64
N GLY A 193 -5.12 -9.39 13.45
CA GLY A 193 -5.44 -10.82 13.54
C GLY A 193 -4.79 -11.68 12.45
N SER A 194 -5.38 -12.82 12.19
CA SER A 194 -4.97 -13.80 11.17
C SER A 194 -5.19 -13.26 9.75
N ASN A 195 -4.56 -13.90 8.77
CA ASN A 195 -4.77 -13.53 7.36
C ASN A 195 -6.23 -13.62 6.93
N ASP A 196 -6.99 -14.60 7.42
CA ASP A 196 -8.40 -14.75 7.07
C ASP A 196 -9.25 -13.62 7.67
N GLU A 197 -9.01 -13.23 8.92
CA GLU A 197 -9.66 -12.09 9.56
C GLU A 197 -9.35 -10.78 8.83
N ARG A 198 -8.08 -10.55 8.47
CA ARG A 198 -7.66 -9.38 7.69
C ARG A 198 -8.35 -9.31 6.33
N ILE A 199 -8.45 -10.43 5.62
CA ILE A 199 -9.18 -10.51 4.35
C ILE A 199 -10.68 -10.26 4.54
N GLU A 200 -11.27 -10.75 5.62
CA GLU A 200 -12.68 -10.49 5.92
C GLU A 200 -12.92 -9.00 6.19
N ILE A 201 -12.05 -8.33 6.97
CA ILE A 201 -12.09 -6.89 7.20
C ILE A 201 -12.01 -6.14 5.86
N MET A 202 -11.04 -6.50 4.98
CA MET A 202 -10.90 -5.88 3.68
C MET A 202 -12.16 -6.04 2.82
N LEU A 203 -12.69 -7.26 2.70
CA LEU A 203 -13.91 -7.52 1.93
C LEU A 203 -15.11 -6.77 2.50
N ASN A 204 -15.25 -6.75 3.81
CA ASN A 204 -16.31 -6.00 4.47
C ASN A 204 -16.21 -4.51 4.20
N THR A 205 -15.00 -3.94 4.27
CA THR A 205 -14.76 -2.52 3.98
C THR A 205 -15.05 -2.19 2.52
N LEU A 206 -14.50 -2.95 1.58
CA LEU A 206 -14.69 -2.74 0.15
C LEU A 206 -16.17 -2.84 -0.27
N PHE A 207 -16.97 -3.65 0.43
CA PHE A 207 -18.34 -3.92 0.05
C PHE A 207 -19.40 -3.36 1.01
N LYS A 208 -19.02 -2.89 2.22
CA LYS A 208 -19.95 -2.30 3.21
C LYS A 208 -20.04 -0.77 3.17
N GLN A 209 -18.99 -0.07 2.79
CA GLN A 209 -18.94 1.40 2.85
C GLN A 209 -19.87 2.13 1.85
N LYS A 210 -20.83 1.44 1.27
CA LYS A 210 -21.82 2.04 0.37
C LYS A 210 -23.25 1.55 0.67
N LEU A 211 -23.56 1.49 1.95
CA LEU A 211 -24.94 1.43 2.40
C LEU A 211 -25.43 2.82 2.78
#